data_0ea57eefd828018f9a0deaa9316b8677
#
_entry.id   0ea57eefd828018f9a0deaa9316b8677
#
_cell.length_a   1.000
_cell.length_b   1.000
_cell.length_c   1.000
_cell.angle_alpha   90.00
_cell.angle_beta   90.00
_cell.angle_gamma   90.00
#
_symmetry.space_group_name_H-M   'P 1'
#
loop_
_entity.id
_entity.type
_entity.pdbx_description
1 polymer ?
#
loop_
_entity_poly.entity_id
_entity_poly.type
_entity_poly.pdbx_seq_one_letter_code
_entity_poly.pdbx_strand_id
1 'polypeptide(L)'
;IHTFHIGKNSKVRYVEKHFGEKDPGQTGGNIMNPKTVVSLGENATLQMETIQLRGIDSTKRETDFFCEAGSEVVVTERLLTHGAQEAESDMRIELNGHDARGRVISRSVAQDRSHQIFHPVMVGNAQCFGHVQCDSIIMGDARIESVPAITANCPDAQLIHEAAIGKIAGDQLLKL
;
A
#
# COMPACT_ATOMS: atom_id res chain seq x y z
N ILE A 1 4.44 1.70 -16.13
CA ILE A 1 5.05 2.61 -15.16
C ILE A 1 4.27 3.90 -15.18
N HIS A 2 3.85 4.38 -14.01
CA HIS A 2 3.19 5.67 -13.82
C HIS A 2 4.17 6.62 -13.12
N THR A 3 4.34 7.81 -13.65
CA THR A 3 5.18 8.85 -13.02
C THR A 3 4.36 10.11 -12.81
N PHE A 4 4.34 10.61 -11.58
CA PHE A 4 3.64 11.82 -11.20
C PHE A 4 4.62 12.86 -10.69
N HIS A 5 4.56 14.05 -11.25
CA HIS A 5 5.24 15.23 -10.74
C HIS A 5 4.18 16.23 -10.26
N ILE A 6 3.98 16.29 -8.95
CA ILE A 6 2.99 17.17 -8.33
C ILE A 6 3.71 18.46 -7.93
N GLY A 7 3.37 19.54 -8.63
CA GLY A 7 4.04 20.84 -8.44
C GLY A 7 3.74 21.45 -7.08
N LYS A 8 4.53 22.47 -6.72
CA LYS A 8 4.39 23.23 -5.49
C LYS A 8 2.95 23.75 -5.29
N ASN A 9 2.45 23.67 -4.05
CA ASN A 9 1.11 24.08 -3.64
C ASN A 9 -0.06 23.39 -4.37
N SER A 10 0.19 22.31 -5.10
CA SER A 10 -0.84 21.57 -5.83
C SER A 10 -1.51 20.53 -4.93
N LYS A 11 -2.80 20.25 -5.24
CA LYS A 11 -3.56 19.19 -4.58
C LYS A 11 -4.07 18.20 -5.61
N VAL A 12 -3.76 16.91 -5.42
CA VAL A 12 -4.15 15.84 -6.33
C VAL A 12 -4.85 14.74 -5.55
N ARG A 13 -5.92 14.20 -6.14
CA ARG A 13 -6.53 12.94 -5.73
C ARG A 13 -6.41 11.96 -6.88
N TYR A 14 -5.84 10.80 -6.63
CA TYR A 14 -5.67 9.73 -7.59
C TYR A 14 -6.30 8.44 -7.08
N VAL A 15 -7.13 7.81 -7.89
CA VAL A 15 -7.78 6.53 -7.56
C VAL A 15 -7.41 5.53 -8.64
N GLU A 16 -6.82 4.42 -8.24
CA GLU A 16 -6.43 3.31 -9.09
C GLU A 16 -7.20 2.06 -8.70
N LYS A 17 -7.89 1.46 -9.66
CA LYS A 17 -8.64 0.22 -9.46
C LYS A 17 -8.08 -0.85 -10.38
N HIS A 18 -7.66 -1.96 -9.78
CA HIS A 18 -7.17 -3.13 -10.51
C HIS A 18 -8.20 -4.25 -10.44
N PHE A 19 -8.58 -4.73 -11.60
CA PHE A 19 -9.42 -5.92 -11.74
C PHE A 19 -9.01 -6.67 -13.00
N GLY A 20 -9.16 -7.98 -12.97
CA GLY A 20 -8.94 -8.85 -14.12
C GLY A 20 -10.21 -9.59 -14.49
N GLU A 21 -10.39 -9.86 -15.77
CA GLU A 21 -11.40 -10.77 -16.30
C GLU A 21 -10.69 -11.91 -17.04
N LYS A 22 -11.21 -13.11 -16.95
CA LYS A 22 -10.72 -14.26 -17.73
C LYS A 22 -11.66 -14.50 -18.90
N ASP A 23 -11.11 -14.49 -20.10
CA ASP A 23 -11.85 -14.90 -21.28
C ASP A 23 -12.14 -16.41 -21.25
N PRO A 24 -13.29 -16.85 -21.77
CA PRO A 24 -13.56 -18.27 -21.95
C PRO A 24 -12.46 -18.94 -22.78
N GLY A 25 -11.77 -19.92 -22.18
CA GLY A 25 -10.65 -20.63 -22.83
C GLY A 25 -9.26 -20.06 -22.54
N GLN A 26 -9.14 -19.01 -21.77
CA GLN A 26 -7.83 -18.50 -21.30
C GLN A 26 -7.15 -19.55 -20.41
N THR A 27 -5.92 -19.93 -20.76
CA THR A 27 -5.10 -20.92 -20.02
C THR A 27 -4.04 -20.31 -19.13
N GLY A 28 -3.76 -18.99 -19.26
CA GLY A 28 -2.79 -18.25 -18.46
C GLY A 28 -3.42 -17.52 -17.27
N GLY A 29 -2.58 -17.11 -16.32
CA GLY A 29 -2.99 -16.26 -15.20
C GLY A 29 -2.97 -14.78 -15.57
N ASN A 30 -3.79 -13.98 -14.87
CA ASN A 30 -3.75 -12.53 -14.95
C ASN A 30 -2.63 -12.00 -14.06
N ILE A 31 -1.56 -11.49 -14.67
CA ILE A 31 -0.39 -10.95 -13.96
C ILE A 31 -0.34 -9.45 -14.15
N MET A 32 -0.14 -8.70 -13.06
CA MET A 32 -0.04 -7.24 -13.09
C MET A 32 1.07 -6.76 -12.15
N ASN A 33 2.11 -6.16 -12.71
CA ASN A 33 3.24 -5.61 -11.95
C ASN A 33 3.36 -4.09 -12.19
N PRO A 34 2.51 -3.27 -11.55
CA PRO A 34 2.55 -1.83 -11.72
C PRO A 34 3.72 -1.23 -10.94
N LYS A 35 4.34 -0.21 -11.55
CA LYS A 35 5.32 0.63 -10.87
C LYS A 35 4.87 2.08 -10.93
N THR A 36 4.84 2.73 -9.76
CA THR A 36 4.43 4.13 -9.62
C THR A 36 5.53 4.91 -8.90
N VAL A 37 5.89 6.06 -9.46
CA VAL A 37 6.87 6.98 -8.85
C VAL A 37 6.23 8.35 -8.74
N VAL A 38 6.25 8.93 -7.55
CA VAL A 38 5.60 10.21 -7.25
C VAL A 38 6.58 11.17 -6.61
N SER A 39 6.73 12.36 -7.18
CA SER A 39 7.46 13.47 -6.59
C SER A 39 6.46 14.55 -6.18
N LEU A 40 6.44 14.92 -4.89
CA LEU A 40 5.63 15.99 -4.35
C LEU A 40 6.51 17.21 -4.07
N GLY A 41 6.23 18.31 -4.76
CA GLY A 41 6.88 19.60 -4.49
C GLY A 41 6.43 20.20 -3.16
N GLU A 42 7.03 21.34 -2.80
CA GLU A 42 6.74 22.05 -1.54
C GLU A 42 5.23 22.31 -1.35
N ASN A 43 4.70 22.00 -0.17
CA ASN A 43 3.30 22.16 0.19
C ASN A 43 2.30 21.47 -0.75
N ALA A 44 2.75 20.50 -1.54
CA ALA A 44 1.87 19.69 -2.38
C ALA A 44 1.15 18.62 -1.55
N THR A 45 -0.06 18.28 -1.94
CA THR A 45 -0.86 17.24 -1.28
C THR A 45 -1.30 16.18 -2.29
N LEU A 46 -1.08 14.92 -1.95
CA LEU A 46 -1.60 13.77 -2.70
C LEU A 46 -2.46 12.89 -1.80
N GLN A 47 -3.67 12.60 -2.27
CA GLN A 47 -4.48 11.51 -1.75
C GLN A 47 -4.52 10.41 -2.81
N MET A 48 -3.91 9.28 -2.53
CA MET A 48 -3.87 8.12 -3.42
C MET A 48 -4.68 6.97 -2.83
N GLU A 49 -5.57 6.40 -3.63
CA GLU A 49 -6.35 5.22 -3.26
C GLU A 49 -6.09 4.12 -4.28
N THR A 50 -5.66 2.95 -3.81
CA THR A 50 -5.48 1.76 -4.63
C THR A 50 -6.43 0.66 -4.18
N ILE A 51 -7.13 0.05 -5.14
CA ILE A 51 -8.14 -0.96 -4.87
C ILE A 51 -7.89 -2.16 -5.79
N GLN A 52 -7.68 -3.35 -5.21
CA GLN A 52 -7.59 -4.61 -5.94
C GLN A 52 -8.47 -5.65 -5.24
N LEU A 53 -9.58 -6.02 -5.88
CA LEU A 53 -10.59 -6.87 -5.26
C LEU A 53 -10.77 -8.22 -5.96
N ARG A 54 -10.44 -8.35 -7.26
CA ARG A 54 -10.69 -9.60 -7.99
C ARG A 54 -9.91 -9.71 -9.28
N GLY A 55 -9.75 -10.95 -9.73
CA GLY A 55 -9.36 -11.29 -11.11
C GLY A 55 -7.88 -11.12 -11.43
N ILE A 56 -7.03 -10.75 -10.46
CA ILE A 56 -5.59 -10.72 -10.61
C ILE A 56 -5.03 -11.93 -9.87
N ASP A 57 -4.37 -12.83 -10.60
CA ASP A 57 -3.81 -14.07 -10.03
C ASP A 57 -2.46 -13.81 -9.35
N SER A 58 -1.65 -12.91 -9.91
CA SER A 58 -0.38 -12.48 -9.32
C SER A 58 -0.14 -11.00 -9.54
N THR A 59 0.23 -10.29 -8.49
CA THR A 59 0.64 -8.89 -8.58
C THR A 59 1.88 -8.62 -7.76
N LYS A 60 2.80 -7.83 -8.33
CA LYS A 60 3.88 -7.18 -7.59
C LYS A 60 3.84 -5.70 -7.88
N ARG A 61 3.39 -4.92 -6.88
CA ARG A 61 3.30 -3.46 -6.98
C ARG A 61 4.52 -2.83 -6.35
N GLU A 62 5.11 -1.88 -7.04
CA GLU A 62 6.17 -1.03 -6.52
C GLU A 62 5.69 0.42 -6.53
N THR A 63 5.78 1.12 -5.40
CA THR A 63 5.34 2.54 -5.30
C THR A 63 6.34 3.34 -4.48
N ASP A 64 6.93 4.37 -5.10
CA ASP A 64 7.90 5.26 -4.48
C ASP A 64 7.36 6.68 -4.39
N PHE A 65 7.44 7.30 -3.20
CA PHE A 65 7.07 8.69 -2.97
C PHE A 65 8.27 9.50 -2.46
N PHE A 66 8.47 10.66 -3.03
CA PHE A 66 9.49 11.63 -2.62
C PHE A 66 8.79 12.93 -2.22
N CYS A 67 8.88 13.30 -0.94
CA CYS A 67 8.09 14.35 -0.31
C CYS A 67 8.97 15.53 0.12
N GLU A 68 8.80 16.66 -0.55
CA GLU A 68 9.50 17.91 -0.21
C GLU A 68 8.86 18.64 0.98
N ALA A 69 9.41 19.77 1.38
CA ALA A 69 8.98 20.53 2.56
C ALA A 69 7.48 20.85 2.55
N GLY A 70 6.80 20.62 3.69
CA GLY A 70 5.39 20.89 3.88
C GLY A 70 4.45 20.02 3.03
N SER A 71 4.98 19.08 2.24
CA SER A 71 4.14 18.20 1.42
C SER A 71 3.46 17.12 2.26
N GLU A 72 2.32 16.64 1.78
CA GLU A 72 1.54 15.59 2.43
C GLU A 72 1.12 14.52 1.44
N VAL A 73 1.39 13.26 1.77
CA VAL A 73 0.88 12.10 1.04
C VAL A 73 0.06 11.21 1.97
N VAL A 74 -1.16 10.90 1.53
CA VAL A 74 -2.02 9.90 2.18
C VAL A 74 -2.32 8.81 1.18
N VAL A 75 -1.90 7.59 1.49
CA VAL A 75 -2.16 6.39 0.68
C VAL A 75 -3.14 5.50 1.41
N THR A 76 -4.23 5.15 0.74
CA THR A 76 -5.17 4.13 1.20
C THR A 76 -5.13 2.96 0.25
N GLU A 77 -4.74 1.78 0.74
CA GLU A 77 -4.73 0.54 -0.01
C GLU A 77 -5.83 -0.40 0.47
N ARG A 78 -6.57 -0.98 -0.48
CA ARG A 78 -7.56 -2.02 -0.22
C ARG A 78 -7.26 -3.22 -1.09
N LEU A 79 -6.96 -4.35 -0.47
CA LEU A 79 -6.54 -5.56 -1.14
C LEU A 79 -7.39 -6.75 -0.67
N LEU A 80 -8.00 -7.44 -1.61
CA LEU A 80 -8.63 -8.73 -1.39
C LEU A 80 -7.96 -9.78 -2.28
N THR A 81 -7.53 -10.89 -1.68
CA THR A 81 -7.04 -12.07 -2.39
C THR A 81 -7.81 -13.31 -1.97
N HIS A 82 -7.99 -14.24 -2.89
CA HIS A 82 -8.68 -15.51 -2.66
C HIS A 82 -8.09 -16.62 -3.53
N GLY A 83 -8.52 -17.87 -3.30
CA GLY A 83 -8.02 -19.03 -4.05
C GLY A 83 -6.52 -19.22 -3.80
N ALA A 84 -5.71 -19.19 -4.86
CA ALA A 84 -4.26 -19.28 -4.82
C ALA A 84 -3.59 -17.99 -5.34
N GLN A 85 -4.26 -16.85 -5.21
CA GLN A 85 -3.72 -15.56 -5.65
C GLN A 85 -2.54 -15.12 -4.79
N GLU A 86 -1.60 -14.43 -5.43
CA GLU A 86 -0.42 -13.85 -4.77
C GLU A 86 -0.39 -12.35 -4.99
N ALA A 87 -0.14 -11.59 -3.93
CA ALA A 87 -0.02 -10.14 -4.01
C ALA A 87 1.15 -9.65 -3.15
N GLU A 88 2.08 -8.97 -3.78
CA GLU A 88 3.19 -8.28 -3.13
C GLU A 88 3.06 -6.78 -3.36
N SER A 89 3.21 -5.99 -2.31
CA SER A 89 3.18 -4.52 -2.38
C SER A 89 4.43 -3.97 -1.68
N ASP A 90 5.32 -3.41 -2.48
CA ASP A 90 6.49 -2.67 -2.02
C ASP A 90 6.16 -1.18 -2.08
N MET A 91 6.19 -0.51 -0.93
CA MET A 91 5.86 0.91 -0.84
C MET A 91 6.96 1.65 -0.08
N ARG A 92 7.54 2.67 -0.69
CA ARG A 92 8.56 3.51 -0.08
C ARG A 92 8.13 4.96 -0.04
N ILE A 93 8.23 5.58 1.13
CA ILE A 93 7.98 7.01 1.31
C ILE A 93 9.22 7.66 1.91
N GLU A 94 9.81 8.60 1.18
CA GLU A 94 10.91 9.45 1.65
C GLU A 94 10.40 10.84 2.00
N LEU A 95 10.49 11.20 3.27
CA LEU A 95 10.13 12.50 3.81
C LEU A 95 11.38 13.36 3.85
N ASN A 96 11.63 14.10 2.77
CA ASN A 96 12.90 14.80 2.53
C ASN A 96 12.93 16.22 3.07
N GLY A 97 11.76 16.84 3.21
CA GLY A 97 11.65 18.23 3.63
C GLY A 97 11.08 18.41 5.03
N HIS A 98 11.35 19.57 5.62
CA HIS A 98 10.80 20.01 6.90
C HIS A 98 9.26 20.03 6.84
N ASP A 99 8.59 19.54 7.87
CA ASP A 99 7.13 19.37 7.96
C ASP A 99 6.50 18.46 6.88
N ALA A 100 7.28 17.66 6.16
CA ALA A 100 6.74 16.65 5.26
C ALA A 100 5.96 15.59 6.06
N ARG A 101 4.83 15.12 5.50
CA ARG A 101 3.94 14.15 6.13
C ARG A 101 3.61 12.99 5.21
N GLY A 102 3.74 11.77 5.73
CA GLY A 102 3.37 10.56 5.03
C GLY A 102 2.44 9.69 5.86
N ARG A 103 1.31 9.27 5.30
CA ARG A 103 0.39 8.34 5.95
C ARG A 103 0.02 7.22 5.01
N VAL A 104 0.17 5.99 5.47
CA VAL A 104 -0.28 4.79 4.78
C VAL A 104 -1.34 4.09 5.62
N ILE A 105 -2.46 3.75 4.98
CA ILE A 105 -3.53 2.94 5.57
C ILE A 105 -3.75 1.76 4.64
N SER A 106 -3.19 0.59 5.00
CA SER A 106 -3.38 -0.64 4.24
C SER A 106 -4.41 -1.50 4.95
N ARG A 107 -5.47 -1.86 4.22
CA ARG A 107 -6.52 -2.77 4.68
C ARG A 107 -6.63 -3.94 3.73
N SER A 108 -6.44 -5.14 4.25
CA SER A 108 -6.44 -6.31 3.41
C SER A 108 -7.23 -7.49 3.99
N VAL A 109 -7.72 -8.32 3.08
CA VAL A 109 -8.34 -9.60 3.41
C VAL A 109 -7.72 -10.67 2.53
N ALA A 110 -7.23 -11.75 3.12
CA ALA A 110 -6.73 -12.92 2.42
C ALA A 110 -7.60 -14.14 2.77
N GLN A 111 -8.06 -14.85 1.73
CA GLN A 111 -8.94 -16.00 1.85
C GLN A 111 -8.33 -17.24 1.20
N ASP A 112 -8.85 -18.42 1.56
CA ASP A 112 -8.51 -19.73 1.02
C ASP A 112 -7.04 -20.09 1.25
N ARG A 113 -6.20 -20.07 0.22
CA ARG A 113 -4.76 -20.34 0.25
C ARG A 113 -3.95 -19.19 -0.36
N SER A 114 -4.57 -18.04 -0.47
CA SER A 114 -3.90 -16.87 -1.04
C SER A 114 -2.79 -16.34 -0.15
N HIS A 115 -1.86 -15.60 -0.74
CA HIS A 115 -0.71 -15.05 -0.04
C HIS A 115 -0.56 -13.56 -0.33
N GLN A 116 -0.35 -12.77 0.71
CA GLN A 116 -0.08 -11.34 0.61
C GLN A 116 1.21 -11.00 1.35
N ILE A 117 2.03 -10.15 0.73
CA ILE A 117 3.24 -9.59 1.33
C ILE A 117 3.18 -8.08 1.20
N PHE A 118 3.38 -7.36 2.29
CA PHE A 118 3.43 -5.91 2.32
C PHE A 118 4.74 -5.42 2.94
N HIS A 119 5.52 -4.66 2.17
CA HIS A 119 6.80 -4.09 2.57
C HIS A 119 6.72 -2.55 2.59
N PRO A 120 6.16 -1.93 3.65
CA PRO A 120 6.18 -0.49 3.79
C PRO A 120 7.54 -0.02 4.30
N VAL A 121 8.16 0.91 3.60
CA VAL A 121 9.42 1.56 3.97
C VAL A 121 9.16 3.05 4.17
N MET A 122 9.46 3.57 5.37
CA MET A 122 9.33 4.98 5.69
C MET A 122 10.70 5.54 6.07
N VAL A 123 11.13 6.59 5.37
CA VAL A 123 12.42 7.25 5.60
C VAL A 123 12.19 8.71 5.95
N GLY A 124 12.63 9.13 7.13
CA GLY A 124 12.58 10.52 7.59
C GLY A 124 13.95 11.18 7.50
N ASN A 125 14.13 12.06 6.50
CA ASN A 125 15.40 12.76 6.25
C ASN A 125 15.44 14.17 6.86
N ALA A 126 14.30 14.66 7.37
CA ALA A 126 14.16 15.97 8.00
C ALA A 126 13.23 15.85 9.21
N GLN A 127 12.94 16.96 9.90
CA GLN A 127 11.86 17.02 10.87
C GLN A 127 10.55 16.79 10.11
N CYS A 128 9.94 15.64 10.33
CA CYS A 128 8.81 15.13 9.55
C CYS A 128 7.93 14.19 10.38
N PHE A 129 6.79 13.82 9.83
CA PHE A 129 5.89 12.87 10.47
C PHE A 129 5.49 11.76 9.47
N GLY A 130 5.67 10.50 9.85
CA GLY A 130 5.28 9.34 9.07
C GLY A 130 4.47 8.34 9.89
N HIS A 131 3.39 7.81 9.34
CA HIS A 131 2.55 6.81 9.98
C HIS A 131 2.13 5.73 8.99
N VAL A 132 2.42 4.49 9.32
CA VAL A 132 1.98 3.29 8.56
C VAL A 132 1.04 2.49 9.45
N GLN A 133 -0.18 2.28 8.97
CA GLN A 133 -1.19 1.42 9.62
C GLN A 133 -1.55 0.27 8.69
N CYS A 134 -1.43 -0.97 9.20
CA CYS A 134 -1.73 -2.20 8.48
C CYS A 134 -2.80 -3.00 9.23
N ASP A 135 -4.02 -3.04 8.70
CA ASP A 135 -5.13 -3.81 9.26
C ASP A 135 -5.47 -4.95 8.30
N SER A 136 -5.36 -6.20 8.76
CA SER A 136 -5.52 -7.35 7.89
C SER A 136 -6.38 -8.44 8.53
N ILE A 137 -7.15 -9.15 7.69
CA ILE A 137 -7.99 -10.29 8.10
C ILE A 137 -7.55 -11.52 7.29
N ILE A 138 -7.28 -12.61 7.99
CA ILE A 138 -6.94 -13.91 7.41
C ILE A 138 -8.12 -14.87 7.57
N MET A 139 -8.50 -15.54 6.49
CA MET A 139 -9.55 -16.54 6.47
C MET A 139 -9.03 -17.83 5.80
N GLY A 140 -9.36 -18.99 6.38
CA GLY A 140 -8.89 -20.28 5.88
C GLY A 140 -7.39 -20.50 6.10
N ASP A 141 -6.69 -20.98 5.06
CA ASP A 141 -5.26 -21.26 5.06
C ASP A 141 -4.41 -20.16 4.41
N ALA A 142 -5.01 -19.00 4.22
CA ALA A 142 -4.33 -17.85 3.65
C ALA A 142 -3.20 -17.33 4.56
N ARG A 143 -2.27 -16.58 3.95
CA ARG A 143 -1.11 -15.99 4.65
C ARG A 143 -1.01 -14.51 4.33
N ILE A 144 -0.69 -13.73 5.36
CA ILE A 144 -0.36 -12.31 5.22
C ILE A 144 0.94 -12.05 5.99
N GLU A 145 1.90 -11.44 5.32
CA GLU A 145 3.16 -11.01 5.90
C GLU A 145 3.28 -9.48 5.78
N SER A 146 3.59 -8.82 6.87
CA SER A 146 3.93 -7.39 6.87
C SER A 146 5.35 -7.22 7.39
N VAL A 147 6.21 -6.65 6.55
CA VAL A 147 7.65 -6.47 6.85
C VAL A 147 7.99 -4.98 6.75
N PRO A 148 7.64 -4.19 7.80
CA PRO A 148 7.89 -2.77 7.80
C PRO A 148 9.36 -2.43 8.02
N ALA A 149 9.83 -1.35 7.39
CA ALA A 149 11.11 -0.74 7.68
C ALA A 149 10.96 0.75 7.95
N ILE A 150 11.56 1.22 9.04
CA ILE A 150 11.57 2.63 9.44
C ILE A 150 13.01 3.09 9.61
N THR A 151 13.36 4.19 8.95
CA THR A 151 14.67 4.83 9.06
C THR A 151 14.52 6.30 9.37
N ALA A 152 14.94 6.73 10.56
CA ALA A 152 14.98 8.12 10.97
C ALA A 152 16.42 8.64 10.84
N ASN A 153 16.70 9.38 9.77
CA ASN A 153 18.00 10.02 9.54
C ASN A 153 18.11 11.39 10.23
N CYS A 154 16.99 11.94 10.68
CA CYS A 154 16.90 13.17 11.45
C CYS A 154 16.38 12.87 12.84
N PRO A 155 16.97 13.42 13.93
CA PRO A 155 16.51 13.20 15.30
C PRO A 155 15.07 13.65 15.55
N ASP A 156 14.60 14.65 14.80
CA ASP A 156 13.24 15.18 14.92
C ASP A 156 12.23 14.49 13.99
N ALA A 157 12.63 13.44 13.30
CA ALA A 157 11.71 12.61 12.51
C ALA A 157 10.86 11.74 13.43
N GLN A 158 9.54 11.85 13.31
CA GLN A 158 8.57 11.05 14.06
C GLN A 158 7.93 10.03 13.12
N LEU A 159 8.33 8.76 13.26
CA LEU A 159 7.86 7.68 12.40
C LEU A 159 7.21 6.58 13.24
N ILE A 160 5.98 6.21 12.88
CA ILE A 160 5.15 5.24 13.61
C ILE A 160 4.70 4.14 12.67
N HIS A 161 4.74 2.90 13.13
CA HIS A 161 4.12 1.76 12.47
C HIS A 161 3.19 1.04 13.44
N GLU A 162 1.97 0.75 12.97
CA GLU A 162 0.96 -0.03 13.68
C GLU A 162 0.48 -1.17 12.76
N ALA A 163 0.30 -2.36 13.33
CA ALA A 163 -0.23 -3.50 12.59
C ALA A 163 -1.23 -4.27 13.45
N ALA A 164 -2.37 -4.64 12.86
CA ALA A 164 -3.33 -5.55 13.44
C ALA A 164 -3.67 -6.65 12.42
N ILE A 165 -3.40 -7.90 12.77
CA ILE A 165 -3.72 -9.06 11.93
C ILE A 165 -4.65 -9.97 12.73
N GLY A 166 -5.89 -10.11 12.23
CA GLY A 166 -6.89 -11.01 12.80
C GLY A 166 -7.09 -12.26 11.95
N LYS A 167 -7.25 -13.42 12.57
CA LYS A 167 -7.65 -14.65 11.89
C LYS A 167 -9.09 -15.01 12.27
N ILE A 168 -9.94 -15.17 11.26
CA ILE A 168 -11.33 -15.63 11.43
C ILE A 168 -11.37 -17.12 11.13
N ALA A 169 -11.74 -17.94 12.11
CA ALA A 169 -11.97 -19.36 11.90
C ALA A 169 -13.31 -19.60 11.19
N GLY A 170 -13.38 -20.61 10.33
CA GLY A 170 -14.55 -20.88 9.49
C GLY A 170 -15.85 -21.14 10.28
N ASP A 171 -15.75 -21.68 11.48
CA ASP A 171 -16.87 -21.89 12.41
C ASP A 171 -17.44 -20.59 13.02
N GLN A 172 -16.66 -19.52 13.01
CA GLN A 172 -17.13 -18.19 13.46
C GLN A 172 -18.00 -17.50 12.41
N LEU A 173 -17.79 -17.78 11.12
CA LEU A 173 -18.59 -17.25 10.01
C LEU A 173 -20.01 -17.83 9.98
N LEU A 174 -20.23 -19.03 10.53
CA LEU A 174 -21.56 -19.68 10.61
C LEU A 174 -22.42 -19.12 11.74
N LYS A 175 -21.90 -18.24 12.58
CA LYS A 175 -22.61 -17.63 13.73
C LYS A 175 -23.00 -16.16 13.49
N LEU A 176 -22.69 -15.62 12.33
CA LEU A 176 -23.08 -14.27 11.87
C LEU A 176 -24.27 -14.37 10.91
#